data_6f9743a2c952ff2da68c4d9c83222558
#
_entry.id   6f9743a2c952ff2da68c4d9c83222558
#
_cell.length_a   1.000
_cell.length_b   1.000
_cell.length_c   1.000
_cell.angle_alpha   90.00
_cell.angle_beta   90.00
_cell.angle_gamma   90.00
#
_symmetry.space_group_name_H-M   'P 1'
#
loop_
_entity.id
_entity.type
_entity.pdbx_description
1 polymer ?
#
loop_
_entity_poly.entity_id
_entity_poly.type
_entity_poly.pdbx_seq_one_letter_code
_entity_poly.pdbx_strand_id
1 'polypeptide(L)'
;NEIPDLSWQGKIYSEKELRNHYKDWVYGDRKVLRKKYKDDKTLYKTYKDLLRHETGQKFWESLEISIRHNEGISSQNPVLAKLWMFWGNFFAISEKDFLANYSTGPYHREVIRPNLNQTFEKMVYDVTTSWAMIHHLDNSESAGPKSVTASQEWRRRKKEPATINENHARELLELHTVSPKAGYTQEDVVQLAYIMTGWQHRWSKKKLETGNVWFNSEYHQTGKKNVLGKEYKSGKKSLAVVIKDLVNHPNCRDFVADRLCKYLITDEPTKQMKQPIINAFKKSDGFL
;
A
#
# COMPACT_ATOMS: atom_id res chain seq x y z
N ASN A 1 15.64 18.30 -6.92
CA ASN A 1 14.82 19.26 -6.18
C ASN A 1 14.29 18.57 -4.95
N GLU A 2 14.43 19.18 -3.78
CA GLU A 2 13.86 18.66 -2.54
C GLU A 2 12.34 18.88 -2.54
N ILE A 3 11.61 17.94 -1.94
CA ILE A 3 10.18 18.10 -1.70
C ILE A 3 10.03 19.01 -0.49
N PRO A 4 9.34 20.17 -0.61
CA PRO A 4 9.19 21.11 0.50
C PRO A 4 8.46 20.47 1.68
N ASP A 5 8.64 21.02 2.88
CA ASP A 5 7.90 20.59 4.06
C ASP A 5 6.39 20.80 3.88
N LEU A 6 5.61 20.07 4.68
CA LEU A 6 4.16 20.25 4.70
C LEU A 6 3.78 21.60 5.31
N SER A 7 2.72 22.22 4.78
CA SER A 7 2.17 23.49 5.28
C SER A 7 1.52 23.38 6.67
N TRP A 8 1.53 22.19 7.28
CA TRP A 8 0.92 21.92 8.58
C TRP A 8 1.72 22.50 9.73
N GLN A 9 1.08 23.31 10.59
CA GLN A 9 1.73 23.98 11.72
C GLN A 9 1.73 23.15 13.03
N GLY A 10 0.96 22.06 13.06
CA GLY A 10 0.88 21.18 14.22
C GLY A 10 1.90 20.04 14.17
N LYS A 11 1.92 19.23 15.24
CA LYS A 11 2.75 18.01 15.26
C LYS A 11 2.29 17.03 14.21
N ILE A 12 3.25 16.48 13.47
CA ILE A 12 3.08 15.35 12.55
C ILE A 12 3.66 14.12 13.23
N TYR A 13 2.88 13.04 13.25
CA TYR A 13 3.26 11.78 13.88
C TYR A 13 3.74 10.79 12.83
N SER A 14 4.87 10.14 13.07
CA SER A 14 5.36 9.05 12.24
C SER A 14 4.43 7.82 12.30
N GLU A 15 4.51 6.97 11.30
CA GLU A 15 3.79 5.68 11.29
C GLU A 15 4.08 4.86 12.56
N LYS A 16 5.31 4.89 13.06
CA LYS A 16 5.71 4.22 14.28
C LYS A 16 5.00 4.78 15.53
N GLU A 17 4.92 6.11 15.65
CA GLU A 17 4.20 6.77 16.75
C GLU A 17 2.72 6.42 16.70
N LEU A 18 2.08 6.50 15.53
CA LEU A 18 0.66 6.16 15.38
C LEU A 18 0.38 4.69 15.70
N ARG A 19 1.27 3.77 15.35
CA ARG A 19 1.13 2.36 15.78
C ARG A 19 1.27 2.15 17.27
N ASN A 20 2.09 2.95 17.95
CA ASN A 20 2.15 2.93 19.41
C ASN A 20 0.82 3.42 20.01
N HIS A 21 0.25 4.50 19.49
CA HIS A 21 -1.09 4.96 19.89
C HIS A 21 -2.16 3.89 19.66
N TYR A 22 -2.12 3.19 18.52
CA TYR A 22 -3.00 2.05 18.28
C TYR A 22 -2.84 0.96 19.35
N LYS A 23 -1.60 0.61 19.70
CA LYS A 23 -1.29 -0.38 20.73
C LYS A 23 -1.85 0.04 22.10
N ASP A 24 -1.64 1.30 22.48
CA ASP A 24 -2.11 1.85 23.73
C ASP A 24 -3.64 1.85 23.78
N TRP A 25 -4.30 2.23 22.70
CA TRP A 25 -5.74 2.17 22.57
C TRP A 25 -6.27 0.73 22.69
N VAL A 26 -5.78 -0.21 21.90
CA VAL A 26 -6.35 -1.58 21.83
C VAL A 26 -6.03 -2.40 23.07
N TYR A 27 -4.81 -2.30 23.58
CA TYR A 27 -4.33 -3.14 24.69
C TYR A 27 -4.35 -2.44 26.05
N GLY A 28 -4.42 -1.11 26.08
CA GLY A 28 -4.55 -0.26 27.25
C GLY A 28 -6.00 0.16 27.48
N ASP A 29 -6.36 1.31 26.92
CA ASP A 29 -7.60 2.03 27.23
C ASP A 29 -8.87 1.19 27.00
N ARG A 30 -8.97 0.55 25.84
CA ARG A 30 -10.12 -0.30 25.51
C ARG A 30 -10.24 -1.50 26.45
N LYS A 31 -9.14 -2.07 26.89
CA LYS A 31 -9.13 -3.19 27.83
C LYS A 31 -9.57 -2.74 29.24
N VAL A 32 -9.11 -1.58 29.68
CA VAL A 32 -9.51 -0.96 30.95
C VAL A 32 -11.00 -0.68 30.94
N LEU A 33 -11.52 -0.03 29.89
CA LEU A 33 -12.95 0.21 29.74
C LEU A 33 -13.78 -1.07 29.76
N ARG A 34 -13.34 -2.10 29.02
CA ARG A 34 -14.04 -3.37 28.98
C ARG A 34 -14.11 -4.05 30.36
N LYS A 35 -13.08 -3.91 31.17
CA LYS A 35 -13.05 -4.42 32.55
C LYS A 35 -13.94 -3.58 33.45
N LYS A 36 -13.89 -2.25 33.33
CA LYS A 36 -14.65 -1.31 34.15
C LYS A 36 -16.17 -1.44 33.95
N TYR A 37 -16.59 -1.60 32.70
CA TYR A 37 -18.00 -1.65 32.30
C TYR A 37 -18.41 -3.03 31.77
N LYS A 38 -17.86 -4.11 32.34
CA LYS A 38 -18.12 -5.49 31.87
C LYS A 38 -19.59 -5.87 31.94
N ASP A 39 -20.33 -5.36 32.95
CA ASP A 39 -21.73 -5.65 33.24
C ASP A 39 -22.71 -4.61 32.65
N ASP A 40 -22.19 -3.52 32.06
CA ASP A 40 -22.96 -2.47 31.40
C ASP A 40 -22.49 -2.22 29.97
N LYS A 41 -23.13 -2.90 29.04
CA LYS A 41 -22.80 -2.80 27.60
C LYS A 41 -23.06 -1.40 27.03
N THR A 42 -24.04 -0.66 27.58
CA THR A 42 -24.39 0.68 27.11
C THR A 42 -23.31 1.68 27.50
N LEU A 43 -22.95 1.71 28.79
CA LEU A 43 -21.83 2.56 29.23
C LEU A 43 -20.53 2.20 28.57
N TYR A 44 -20.21 0.90 28.41
CA TYR A 44 -19.02 0.49 27.66
C TYR A 44 -19.01 1.06 26.25
N LYS A 45 -20.12 0.97 25.52
CA LYS A 45 -20.25 1.49 24.16
C LYS A 45 -20.04 3.00 24.12
N THR A 46 -20.73 3.75 24.99
CA THR A 46 -20.66 5.20 25.08
C THR A 46 -19.22 5.70 25.33
N TYR A 47 -18.57 5.19 26.37
CA TYR A 47 -17.21 5.61 26.69
C TYR A 47 -16.18 5.14 25.66
N LYS A 48 -16.38 3.99 25.06
CA LYS A 48 -15.52 3.52 23.95
C LYS A 48 -15.63 4.45 22.74
N ASP A 49 -16.85 4.86 22.38
CA ASP A 49 -17.07 5.74 21.25
C ASP A 49 -16.50 7.16 21.51
N LEU A 50 -16.68 7.68 22.72
CA LEU A 50 -16.08 8.95 23.15
C LEU A 50 -14.55 8.92 23.00
N LEU A 51 -13.88 7.94 23.58
CA LEU A 51 -12.42 7.83 23.51
C LEU A 51 -11.89 7.59 22.08
N ARG A 52 -12.67 6.96 21.21
CA ARG A 52 -12.31 6.84 19.79
C ARG A 52 -12.16 8.18 19.11
N HIS A 53 -12.97 9.16 19.47
CA HIS A 53 -12.95 10.52 18.91
C HIS A 53 -11.93 11.43 19.58
N GLU A 54 -11.62 11.22 20.86
CA GLU A 54 -10.71 12.08 21.62
C GLU A 54 -9.23 11.66 21.48
N THR A 55 -8.95 10.37 21.60
CA THR A 55 -7.58 9.83 21.64
C THR A 55 -7.36 8.59 20.78
N GLY A 56 -8.45 8.04 20.24
CA GLY A 56 -8.44 6.80 19.48
C GLY A 56 -8.32 7.01 17.96
N GLN A 57 -8.69 5.99 17.24
CA GLN A 57 -8.52 5.93 15.78
C GLN A 57 -9.17 7.09 15.03
N LYS A 58 -10.35 7.55 15.45
CA LYS A 58 -11.07 8.62 14.75
C LYS A 58 -10.40 9.98 14.90
N PHE A 59 -9.74 10.21 16.02
CA PHE A 59 -8.89 11.40 16.18
C PHE A 59 -7.74 11.39 15.17
N TRP A 60 -7.01 10.28 15.07
CA TRP A 60 -5.84 10.17 14.19
C TRP A 60 -6.23 10.22 12.71
N GLU A 61 -7.30 9.54 12.33
CA GLU A 61 -7.88 9.61 10.99
C GLU A 61 -8.22 11.07 10.62
N SER A 62 -8.94 11.78 11.49
CA SER A 62 -9.32 13.18 11.26
C SER A 62 -8.11 14.11 11.18
N LEU A 63 -7.09 13.90 12.00
CA LEU A 63 -5.84 14.65 11.95
C LEU A 63 -5.14 14.49 10.61
N GLU A 64 -4.99 13.27 10.12
CA GLU A 64 -4.33 12.97 8.85
C GLU A 64 -5.12 13.54 7.64
N ILE A 65 -6.45 13.46 7.69
CA ILE A 65 -7.31 14.11 6.69
C ILE A 65 -7.09 15.63 6.71
N SER A 66 -7.03 16.23 7.90
CA SER A 66 -6.80 17.68 8.05
C SER A 66 -5.43 18.10 7.53
N ILE A 67 -4.37 17.32 7.77
CA ILE A 67 -3.04 17.58 7.22
C ILE A 67 -3.08 17.59 5.70
N ARG A 68 -3.73 16.61 5.08
CA ARG A 68 -3.85 16.52 3.62
C ARG A 68 -4.68 17.67 3.04
N HIS A 69 -5.81 18.00 3.65
CA HIS A 69 -6.64 19.11 3.20
C HIS A 69 -5.91 20.45 3.33
N ASN A 70 -5.22 20.66 4.47
CA ASN A 70 -4.43 21.87 4.65
C ASN A 70 -3.36 22.02 3.57
N GLU A 71 -2.65 20.95 3.22
CA GLU A 71 -1.67 20.99 2.13
C GLU A 71 -2.33 21.31 0.80
N GLY A 72 -3.51 20.74 0.52
CA GLY A 72 -4.27 21.04 -0.70
C GLY A 72 -4.73 22.50 -0.83
N ILE A 73 -4.94 23.19 0.29
CA ILE A 73 -5.45 24.57 0.33
C ILE A 73 -4.31 25.58 0.49
N SER A 74 -3.33 25.31 1.35
CA SER A 74 -2.34 26.27 1.85
C SER A 74 -0.93 26.02 1.33
N SER A 75 -0.72 25.01 0.46
CA SER A 75 0.60 24.69 -0.06
C SER A 75 1.19 25.86 -0.87
N GLN A 76 2.44 26.17 -0.62
CA GLN A 76 3.22 27.08 -1.46
C GLN A 76 3.55 26.51 -2.84
N ASN A 77 3.38 25.19 -3.00
CA ASN A 77 3.52 24.51 -4.28
C ASN A 77 2.22 23.74 -4.63
N PRO A 78 1.21 24.41 -5.17
CA PRO A 78 -0.10 23.81 -5.43
C PRO A 78 -0.04 22.68 -6.49
N VAL A 79 0.92 22.72 -7.40
CA VAL A 79 1.12 21.64 -8.40
C VAL A 79 1.58 20.37 -7.69
N LEU A 80 2.57 20.48 -6.81
CA LEU A 80 3.07 19.33 -6.04
C LEU A 80 1.98 18.76 -5.12
N ALA A 81 1.21 19.62 -4.45
CA ALA A 81 0.08 19.21 -3.63
C ALA A 81 -0.97 18.45 -4.46
N LYS A 82 -1.29 18.94 -5.66
CA LYS A 82 -2.21 18.30 -6.59
C LYS A 82 -1.71 16.93 -7.06
N LEU A 83 -0.42 16.83 -7.37
CA LEU A 83 0.21 15.55 -7.72
C LEU A 83 0.22 14.56 -6.55
N TRP A 84 0.47 15.03 -5.33
CA TRP A 84 0.36 14.18 -4.15
C TRP A 84 -1.05 13.60 -3.98
N MET A 85 -2.10 14.43 -4.16
CA MET A 85 -3.48 13.96 -4.14
C MET A 85 -3.77 12.95 -5.26
N PHE A 86 -3.27 13.22 -6.48
CA PHE A 86 -3.41 12.30 -7.60
C PHE A 86 -2.80 10.92 -7.31
N TRP A 87 -1.54 10.87 -6.89
CA TRP A 87 -0.87 9.60 -6.61
C TRP A 87 -1.45 8.89 -5.39
N GLY A 88 -1.92 9.64 -4.40
CA GLY A 88 -2.64 9.08 -3.27
C GLY A 88 -3.96 8.41 -3.66
N ASN A 89 -4.64 8.94 -4.69
CA ASN A 89 -5.84 8.32 -5.26
C ASN A 89 -5.51 7.17 -6.23
N PHE A 90 -4.41 7.30 -6.97
CA PHE A 90 -3.94 6.26 -7.90
C PHE A 90 -3.54 4.97 -7.16
N PHE A 91 -2.89 5.09 -6.03
CA PHE A 91 -2.49 4.00 -5.14
C PHE A 91 -3.37 3.95 -3.88
N ALA A 92 -4.67 4.05 -4.06
CA ALA A 92 -5.61 4.11 -2.95
C ALA A 92 -5.57 2.83 -2.09
N ILE A 93 -5.72 3.02 -0.80
CA ILE A 93 -5.93 1.95 0.17
C ILE A 93 -7.20 2.23 0.96
N SER A 94 -7.87 1.18 1.45
CA SER A 94 -9.06 1.33 2.27
C SER A 94 -8.74 1.23 3.76
N GLU A 95 -9.55 1.91 4.56
CA GLU A 95 -9.54 1.83 6.03
C GLU A 95 -10.37 0.65 6.51
N LYS A 96 -10.01 -0.57 6.05
CA LYS A 96 -10.79 -1.80 6.28
C LYS A 96 -10.90 -2.21 7.76
N ASP A 97 -9.99 -1.76 8.59
CA ASP A 97 -9.97 -2.08 10.01
C ASP A 97 -9.30 -0.99 10.86
N PHE A 98 -9.26 -1.21 12.17
CA PHE A 98 -8.66 -0.29 13.13
C PHE A 98 -7.19 0.03 12.87
N LEU A 99 -6.45 -0.90 12.32
CA LEU A 99 -5.03 -0.74 12.07
C LEU A 99 -4.79 0.10 10.81
N ALA A 100 -5.60 -0.12 9.78
CA ALA A 100 -5.58 0.68 8.57
C ALA A 100 -5.78 2.17 8.87
N ASN A 101 -6.70 2.53 9.78
CA ASN A 101 -6.93 3.92 10.18
C ASN A 101 -5.68 4.65 10.70
N TYR A 102 -4.76 3.94 11.35
CA TYR A 102 -3.50 4.52 11.85
C TYR A 102 -2.39 4.57 10.80
N SER A 103 -2.50 3.82 9.72
CA SER A 103 -1.44 3.70 8.71
C SER A 103 -1.71 4.46 7.42
N THR A 104 -2.98 4.77 7.12
CA THR A 104 -3.36 5.44 5.86
C THR A 104 -2.73 6.82 5.71
N GLY A 105 -2.78 7.66 6.73
CA GLY A 105 -2.16 8.98 6.71
C GLY A 105 -0.64 8.92 6.53
N PRO A 106 0.11 8.22 7.38
CA PRO A 106 1.53 7.99 7.19
C PRO A 106 1.89 7.40 5.83
N TYR A 107 1.10 6.45 5.31
CA TYR A 107 1.31 5.93 3.96
C TYR A 107 1.33 7.04 2.90
N HIS A 108 0.39 7.96 2.95
CA HIS A 108 0.38 9.10 2.03
C HIS A 108 1.58 10.03 2.22
N ARG A 109 2.03 10.26 3.45
CA ARG A 109 3.12 11.18 3.79
C ARG A 109 4.52 10.56 3.65
N GLU A 110 4.66 9.29 4.04
CA GLU A 110 5.98 8.65 4.18
C GLU A 110 6.31 7.71 3.01
N VAL A 111 5.29 7.29 2.22
CA VAL A 111 5.48 6.44 1.04
C VAL A 111 5.18 7.19 -0.24
N ILE A 112 3.98 7.80 -0.39
CA ILE A 112 3.60 8.46 -1.65
C ILE A 112 4.38 9.77 -1.84
N ARG A 113 4.33 10.68 -0.85
CA ARG A 113 4.87 12.02 -0.99
C ARG A 113 6.38 12.06 -1.29
N PRO A 114 7.25 11.29 -0.61
CA PRO A 114 8.68 11.31 -0.89
C PRO A 114 9.03 10.79 -2.30
N ASN A 115 8.14 10.02 -2.91
CA ASN A 115 8.34 9.50 -4.26
C ASN A 115 7.91 10.47 -5.38
N LEU A 116 7.39 11.67 -5.05
CA LEU A 116 7.00 12.66 -6.06
C LEU A 116 8.19 13.24 -6.86
N ASN A 117 9.41 13.06 -6.40
CA ASN A 117 10.64 13.41 -7.12
C ASN A 117 11.52 12.19 -7.40
N GLN A 118 10.93 11.03 -7.52
CA GLN A 118 11.60 9.78 -7.84
C GLN A 118 11.06 9.21 -9.16
N THR A 119 11.63 8.08 -9.61
CA THR A 119 11.08 7.36 -10.75
C THR A 119 9.77 6.67 -10.40
N PHE A 120 8.90 6.49 -11.39
CA PHE A 120 7.67 5.74 -11.22
C PHE A 120 7.92 4.27 -10.81
N GLU A 121 9.02 3.67 -11.31
CA GLU A 121 9.49 2.35 -10.88
C GLU A 121 9.70 2.30 -9.37
N LYS A 122 10.42 3.31 -8.83
CA LYS A 122 10.67 3.38 -7.39
C LYS A 122 9.37 3.60 -6.60
N MET A 123 8.49 4.47 -7.06
CA MET A 123 7.19 4.70 -6.41
C MET A 123 6.37 3.42 -6.37
N VAL A 124 6.24 2.69 -7.49
CA VAL A 124 5.50 1.42 -7.54
C VAL A 124 6.12 0.40 -6.61
N TYR A 125 7.44 0.30 -6.55
CA TYR A 125 8.12 -0.63 -5.64
C TYR A 125 7.87 -0.29 -4.17
N ASP A 126 8.05 0.97 -3.78
CA ASP A 126 7.86 1.42 -2.39
C ASP A 126 6.40 1.26 -1.95
N VAL A 127 5.45 1.58 -2.83
CA VAL A 127 4.01 1.36 -2.60
C VAL A 127 3.71 -0.13 -2.41
N THR A 128 4.13 -0.97 -3.35
CA THR A 128 3.88 -2.42 -3.32
C THR A 128 4.48 -3.08 -2.08
N THR A 129 5.64 -2.61 -1.62
CA THR A 129 6.31 -3.15 -0.45
C THR A 129 5.99 -2.37 0.84
N SER A 130 5.10 -1.38 0.79
CA SER A 130 4.69 -0.65 1.99
C SER A 130 3.86 -1.51 2.94
N TRP A 131 3.98 -1.21 4.24
CA TRP A 131 3.19 -1.88 5.26
C TRP A 131 1.68 -1.75 4.98
N ALA A 132 1.24 -0.54 4.65
CA ALA A 132 -0.16 -0.22 4.43
C ALA A 132 -0.76 -1.00 3.24
N MET A 133 -0.05 -1.07 2.11
CA MET A 133 -0.51 -1.80 0.92
C MET A 133 -0.51 -3.31 1.13
N ILE A 134 0.54 -3.86 1.76
CA ILE A 134 0.60 -5.29 2.12
C ILE A 134 -0.53 -5.67 3.07
N HIS A 135 -0.85 -4.79 4.02
CA HIS A 135 -1.98 -4.98 4.93
C HIS A 135 -3.32 -4.84 4.21
N HIS A 136 -3.47 -3.82 3.38
CA HIS A 136 -4.69 -3.55 2.63
C HIS A 136 -5.13 -4.76 1.78
N LEU A 137 -4.17 -5.37 1.07
CA LEU A 137 -4.41 -6.45 0.11
C LEU A 137 -4.13 -7.86 0.68
N ASP A 138 -3.94 -7.96 2.01
CA ASP A 138 -3.74 -9.22 2.75
C ASP A 138 -2.58 -10.08 2.25
N ASN A 139 -1.55 -9.46 1.64
CA ASN A 139 -0.40 -10.19 1.10
C ASN A 139 0.41 -10.93 2.17
N SER A 140 0.35 -10.47 3.42
CA SER A 140 1.03 -11.14 4.55
C SER A 140 0.55 -12.58 4.80
N GLU A 141 -0.65 -12.90 4.39
CA GLU A 141 -1.25 -14.24 4.53
C GLU A 141 -0.94 -15.13 3.33
N SER A 142 -0.36 -14.56 2.27
CA SER A 142 -0.04 -15.27 1.03
C SER A 142 1.21 -16.15 1.21
N ALA A 143 1.04 -17.45 1.02
CA ALA A 143 2.12 -18.44 1.06
C ALA A 143 2.13 -19.28 -0.23
N GLY A 144 3.33 -19.50 -0.76
CA GLY A 144 3.48 -20.36 -1.93
C GLY A 144 3.13 -21.82 -1.61
N PRO A 145 2.35 -22.52 -2.46
CA PRO A 145 2.00 -23.93 -2.23
C PRO A 145 3.19 -24.87 -2.07
N LYS A 146 4.33 -24.53 -2.68
CA LYS A 146 5.60 -25.28 -2.56
C LYS A 146 6.58 -24.63 -1.57
N SER A 147 6.11 -23.72 -0.71
CA SER A 147 6.92 -23.09 0.32
C SER A 147 7.18 -24.04 1.51
N VAL A 148 8.20 -23.70 2.31
CA VAL A 148 8.52 -24.47 3.54
C VAL A 148 7.34 -24.43 4.51
N THR A 149 6.71 -23.26 4.69
CA THR A 149 5.58 -23.07 5.60
C THR A 149 4.37 -23.90 5.18
N ALA A 150 3.98 -23.90 3.91
CA ALA A 150 2.87 -24.72 3.42
C ALA A 150 3.09 -26.22 3.67
N SER A 151 4.32 -26.71 3.43
CA SER A 151 4.70 -28.10 3.69
C SER A 151 4.66 -28.45 5.18
N GLN A 152 5.06 -27.52 6.07
CA GLN A 152 5.04 -27.74 7.52
C GLN A 152 3.63 -27.68 8.10
N GLU A 153 2.78 -26.78 7.63
CA GLU A 153 1.38 -26.67 8.07
C GLU A 153 0.59 -27.93 7.70
N TRP A 154 0.77 -28.43 6.51
CA TRP A 154 0.15 -29.69 6.10
C TRP A 154 0.58 -30.86 7.01
N ARG A 155 1.88 -30.97 7.32
CA ARG A 155 2.42 -32.03 8.20
C ARG A 155 1.94 -31.92 9.64
N ARG A 156 1.85 -30.69 10.19
CA ARG A 156 1.54 -30.46 11.62
C ARG A 156 0.05 -30.48 11.92
N ARG A 157 -0.77 -29.95 11.03
CA ARG A 157 -2.18 -29.64 11.32
C ARG A 157 -3.16 -30.50 10.53
N LYS A 158 -2.70 -31.28 9.55
CA LYS A 158 -3.55 -31.98 8.58
C LYS A 158 -4.61 -31.04 7.95
N LYS A 159 -4.30 -29.77 7.84
CA LYS A 159 -5.10 -28.73 7.19
C LYS A 159 -4.62 -28.54 5.76
N GLU A 160 -5.51 -28.04 4.93
CA GLU A 160 -5.17 -27.58 3.58
C GLU A 160 -3.92 -26.68 3.62
N PRO A 161 -2.97 -26.82 2.66
CA PRO A 161 -1.81 -25.93 2.58
C PRO A 161 -2.26 -24.48 2.51
N ALA A 162 -1.48 -23.57 3.09
CA ALA A 162 -1.70 -22.14 2.91
C ALA A 162 -1.73 -21.82 1.40
N THR A 163 -2.74 -21.07 0.99
CA THR A 163 -2.96 -20.70 -0.41
C THR A 163 -2.35 -19.32 -0.69
N ILE A 164 -2.10 -19.06 -1.97
CA ILE A 164 -1.75 -17.71 -2.40
C ILE A 164 -2.95 -16.78 -2.27
N ASN A 165 -2.67 -15.52 -1.93
CA ASN A 165 -3.60 -14.43 -2.10
C ASN A 165 -3.22 -13.65 -3.37
N GLU A 166 -4.13 -13.60 -4.33
CA GLU A 166 -3.90 -12.98 -5.63
C GLU A 166 -4.21 -11.49 -5.66
N ASN A 167 -4.89 -10.95 -4.65
CA ASN A 167 -5.40 -9.58 -4.67
C ASN A 167 -4.30 -8.57 -4.98
N HIS A 168 -3.19 -8.66 -4.28
CA HIS A 168 -2.09 -7.70 -4.45
C HIS A 168 -1.43 -7.80 -5.84
N ALA A 169 -1.28 -9.01 -6.37
CA ALA A 169 -0.76 -9.20 -7.72
C ALA A 169 -1.72 -8.66 -8.78
N ARG A 170 -3.02 -8.88 -8.60
CA ARG A 170 -4.05 -8.36 -9.48
C ARG A 170 -4.05 -6.84 -9.50
N GLU A 171 -4.04 -6.20 -8.34
CA GLU A 171 -4.01 -4.75 -8.26
C GLU A 171 -2.71 -4.16 -8.85
N LEU A 172 -1.57 -4.82 -8.66
CA LEU A 172 -0.32 -4.39 -9.27
C LEU A 172 -0.37 -4.39 -10.80
N LEU A 173 -1.00 -5.39 -11.42
CA LEU A 173 -1.19 -5.43 -12.88
C LEU A 173 -2.30 -4.47 -13.34
N GLU A 174 -3.45 -4.52 -12.69
CA GLU A 174 -4.68 -3.91 -13.18
C GLU A 174 -4.75 -2.40 -12.93
N LEU A 175 -4.46 -1.98 -11.71
CA LEU A 175 -4.65 -0.60 -11.27
C LEU A 175 -3.34 0.20 -11.10
N HIS A 176 -2.22 -0.48 -10.87
CA HIS A 176 -0.98 0.21 -10.53
C HIS A 176 0.03 0.25 -11.69
N THR A 177 -0.11 -0.61 -12.72
CA THR A 177 0.85 -0.64 -13.83
C THR A 177 0.19 -0.78 -15.21
N VAL A 178 0.11 -2.01 -15.74
CA VAL A 178 -0.15 -2.23 -17.19
C VAL A 178 -1.61 -2.13 -17.60
N SER A 179 -2.54 -2.17 -16.67
CA SER A 179 -4.00 -2.24 -16.87
C SER A 179 -4.47 -3.49 -17.65
N PRO A 180 -5.78 -3.80 -17.66
CA PRO A 180 -6.32 -4.93 -18.44
C PRO A 180 -6.02 -4.88 -19.93
N LYS A 181 -5.72 -3.69 -20.47
CA LYS A 181 -5.36 -3.52 -21.90
C LYS A 181 -4.06 -4.22 -22.29
N ALA A 182 -3.22 -4.62 -21.32
CA ALA A 182 -2.01 -5.39 -21.58
C ALA A 182 -2.29 -6.83 -21.99
N GLY A 183 -3.51 -7.32 -21.78
CA GLY A 183 -3.89 -8.67 -22.14
C GLY A 183 -3.30 -9.77 -21.25
N TYR A 184 -2.93 -9.44 -20.00
CA TYR A 184 -2.47 -10.45 -19.05
C TYR A 184 -3.59 -11.45 -18.75
N THR A 185 -3.20 -12.68 -18.47
CA THR A 185 -4.08 -13.81 -18.17
C THR A 185 -4.24 -13.99 -16.66
N GLN A 186 -5.20 -14.84 -16.25
CA GLN A 186 -5.30 -15.28 -14.85
C GLN A 186 -4.03 -16.00 -14.38
N GLU A 187 -3.36 -16.74 -15.26
CA GLU A 187 -2.08 -17.38 -14.94
C GLU A 187 -0.98 -16.34 -14.65
N ASP A 188 -0.92 -15.23 -15.39
CA ASP A 188 0.03 -14.14 -15.10
C ASP A 188 -0.20 -13.57 -13.72
N VAL A 189 -1.46 -13.41 -13.27
CA VAL A 189 -1.80 -12.97 -11.91
C VAL A 189 -1.28 -13.96 -10.87
N VAL A 190 -1.53 -15.25 -11.08
CA VAL A 190 -1.05 -16.33 -10.18
C VAL A 190 0.49 -16.34 -10.11
N GLN A 191 1.15 -16.24 -11.24
CA GLN A 191 2.61 -16.24 -11.32
C GLN A 191 3.21 -15.00 -10.63
N LEU A 192 2.59 -13.83 -10.78
CA LEU A 192 2.99 -12.64 -10.06
C LEU A 192 2.71 -12.78 -8.55
N ALA A 193 1.57 -13.35 -8.16
CA ALA A 193 1.28 -13.65 -6.76
C ALA A 193 2.35 -14.57 -6.15
N TYR A 194 2.85 -15.55 -6.89
CA TYR A 194 3.99 -16.38 -6.46
C TYR A 194 5.27 -15.57 -6.26
N ILE A 195 5.55 -14.57 -7.08
CA ILE A 195 6.69 -13.64 -6.89
C ILE A 195 6.51 -12.83 -5.60
N MET A 196 5.28 -12.46 -5.27
CA MET A 196 4.96 -11.62 -4.12
C MET A 196 4.83 -12.39 -2.81
N THR A 197 4.73 -13.73 -2.84
CA THR A 197 4.76 -14.54 -1.61
C THR A 197 6.03 -14.30 -0.81
N GLY A 198 5.91 -14.26 0.51
CA GLY A 198 7.04 -13.98 1.41
C GLY A 198 7.21 -12.49 1.76
N TRP A 199 6.62 -11.57 1.00
CA TRP A 199 6.53 -10.19 1.41
C TRP A 199 5.45 -10.02 2.47
N GLN A 200 5.86 -9.75 3.71
CA GLN A 200 5.00 -9.76 4.88
C GLN A 200 5.23 -8.52 5.75
N HIS A 201 4.20 -8.07 6.43
CA HIS A 201 4.35 -7.20 7.59
C HIS A 201 4.29 -8.02 8.87
N ARG A 202 5.00 -7.60 9.91
CA ARG A 202 4.89 -8.24 11.22
C ARG A 202 3.70 -7.68 11.98
N TRP A 203 2.84 -8.60 12.40
CA TRP A 203 1.83 -8.35 13.38
C TRP A 203 2.08 -9.22 14.62
N SER A 204 2.51 -8.63 15.72
CA SER A 204 2.44 -9.31 17.02
C SER A 204 2.20 -8.31 18.14
N LYS A 205 1.45 -8.73 19.17
CA LYS A 205 1.21 -7.95 20.38
C LYS A 205 2.50 -7.38 21.00
N LYS A 206 3.61 -8.10 20.88
CA LYS A 206 4.92 -7.73 21.44
C LYS A 206 5.80 -6.92 20.49
N LYS A 207 5.48 -6.90 19.18
CA LYS A 207 6.33 -6.32 18.12
C LYS A 207 5.61 -5.38 17.17
N LEU A 208 4.53 -4.74 17.62
CA LEU A 208 3.91 -3.61 16.91
C LEU A 208 4.91 -2.47 16.66
N GLU A 209 5.97 -2.42 17.47
CA GLU A 209 7.10 -1.51 17.31
C GLU A 209 7.81 -1.62 15.97
N THR A 210 7.68 -2.74 15.28
CA THR A 210 8.54 -3.01 14.14
C THR A 210 7.96 -2.64 12.81
N GLY A 211 6.65 -2.38 12.65
CA GLY A 211 6.05 -1.88 11.39
C GLY A 211 6.76 -2.20 10.08
N ASN A 212 7.80 -3.00 10.14
CA ASN A 212 8.68 -3.27 9.03
C ASN A 212 8.09 -4.37 8.17
N VAL A 213 8.05 -4.09 6.90
CA VAL A 213 7.88 -5.12 5.88
C VAL A 213 9.20 -5.86 5.73
N TRP A 214 9.12 -7.15 5.57
CA TRP A 214 10.27 -8.03 5.40
C TRP A 214 9.95 -9.15 4.43
N PHE A 215 10.98 -9.72 3.84
CA PHE A 215 10.84 -10.88 2.97
C PHE A 215 11.13 -12.15 3.76
N ASN A 216 10.13 -13.02 3.86
CA ASN A 216 10.21 -14.33 4.50
C ASN A 216 10.36 -15.43 3.44
N SER A 217 11.56 -15.96 3.30
CA SER A 217 11.84 -17.01 2.32
C SER A 217 11.10 -18.34 2.59
N GLU A 218 10.66 -18.58 3.83
CA GLU A 218 9.90 -19.78 4.17
C GLU A 218 8.47 -19.78 3.63
N TYR A 219 7.91 -18.59 3.36
CA TYR A 219 6.59 -18.41 2.73
C TYR A 219 6.69 -18.27 1.21
N HIS A 220 7.91 -18.01 0.69
CA HIS A 220 8.08 -17.73 -0.72
C HIS A 220 7.96 -18.98 -1.58
N GLN A 221 7.21 -18.87 -2.68
CA GLN A 221 7.10 -19.92 -3.71
C GLN A 221 8.44 -20.12 -4.41
N THR A 222 8.93 -21.35 -4.41
CA THR A 222 10.16 -21.72 -5.10
C THR A 222 9.96 -21.86 -6.62
N GLY A 223 11.09 -21.94 -7.37
CA GLY A 223 11.08 -22.13 -8.82
C GLY A 223 10.90 -20.84 -9.62
N LYS A 224 11.07 -20.96 -10.93
CA LYS A 224 10.88 -19.85 -11.88
C LYS A 224 9.39 -19.51 -12.03
N LYS A 225 9.07 -18.27 -12.40
CA LYS A 225 7.73 -17.77 -12.67
C LYS A 225 7.71 -17.07 -14.02
N ASN A 226 6.59 -17.13 -14.71
CA ASN A 226 6.41 -16.44 -15.98
C ASN A 226 5.30 -15.40 -15.85
N VAL A 227 5.57 -14.15 -16.18
CA VAL A 227 4.59 -13.06 -16.18
C VAL A 227 4.69 -12.34 -17.51
N LEU A 228 3.59 -12.22 -18.22
CA LEU A 228 3.52 -11.59 -19.56
C LEU A 228 4.59 -12.15 -20.52
N GLY A 229 4.78 -13.47 -20.53
CA GLY A 229 5.72 -14.15 -21.40
C GLY A 229 7.21 -14.05 -21.01
N LYS A 230 7.53 -13.37 -19.90
CA LYS A 230 8.90 -13.24 -19.40
C LYS A 230 9.15 -14.08 -18.16
N GLU A 231 10.29 -14.77 -18.12
CA GLU A 231 10.70 -15.63 -17.02
C GLU A 231 11.44 -14.84 -15.92
N TYR A 232 11.08 -15.07 -14.65
CA TYR A 232 11.69 -14.47 -13.47
C TYR A 232 12.22 -15.56 -12.52
N LYS A 233 13.38 -15.30 -11.94
CA LYS A 233 13.99 -16.18 -10.92
C LYS A 233 13.19 -16.12 -9.61
N SER A 234 13.38 -17.11 -8.74
CA SER A 234 12.85 -17.07 -7.38
C SER A 234 13.66 -16.13 -6.48
N GLY A 235 13.01 -15.57 -5.44
CA GLY A 235 13.65 -14.83 -4.37
C GLY A 235 13.28 -13.34 -4.30
N LYS A 236 13.75 -12.69 -3.24
CA LYS A 236 13.42 -11.30 -2.90
C LYS A 236 13.57 -10.30 -4.06
N LYS A 237 14.63 -10.44 -4.85
CA LYS A 237 14.95 -9.49 -5.93
C LYS A 237 13.98 -9.56 -7.13
N SER A 238 13.23 -10.64 -7.26
CA SER A 238 12.35 -10.84 -8.43
C SER A 238 11.23 -9.80 -8.51
N LEU A 239 10.73 -9.32 -7.36
CA LEU A 239 9.70 -8.30 -7.34
C LEU A 239 10.17 -6.99 -7.97
N ALA A 240 11.37 -6.54 -7.66
CA ALA A 240 11.93 -5.32 -8.27
C ALA A 240 12.13 -5.49 -9.79
N VAL A 241 12.57 -6.67 -10.23
CA VAL A 241 12.78 -6.95 -11.67
C VAL A 241 11.46 -6.94 -12.44
N VAL A 242 10.41 -7.61 -11.90
CA VAL A 242 9.11 -7.63 -12.58
C VAL A 242 8.47 -6.25 -12.58
N ILE A 243 8.56 -5.48 -11.49
CA ILE A 243 8.04 -4.09 -11.45
C ILE A 243 8.72 -3.23 -12.51
N LYS A 244 10.03 -3.33 -12.65
CA LYS A 244 10.77 -2.62 -13.71
C LYS A 244 10.21 -2.95 -15.10
N ASP A 245 9.97 -4.22 -15.40
CA ASP A 245 9.43 -4.63 -16.69
C ASP A 245 7.98 -4.13 -16.87
N LEU A 246 7.14 -4.22 -15.85
CA LEU A 246 5.75 -3.72 -15.89
C LEU A 246 5.70 -2.21 -16.12
N VAL A 247 6.53 -1.44 -15.43
CA VAL A 247 6.57 0.03 -15.57
C VAL A 247 7.06 0.43 -16.96
N ASN A 248 8.00 -0.33 -17.55
CA ASN A 248 8.50 -0.09 -18.88
C ASN A 248 7.59 -0.62 -20.00
N HIS A 249 6.53 -1.34 -19.65
CA HIS A 249 5.57 -1.82 -20.64
C HIS A 249 4.81 -0.65 -21.31
N PRO A 250 4.59 -0.69 -22.63
CA PRO A 250 3.91 0.39 -23.36
C PRO A 250 2.54 0.76 -22.77
N ASN A 251 1.77 -0.24 -22.34
CA ASN A 251 0.45 -0.01 -21.75
C ASN A 251 0.51 0.68 -20.39
N CYS A 252 1.57 0.49 -19.61
CA CYS A 252 1.74 1.20 -18.34
C CYS A 252 1.86 2.72 -18.59
N ARG A 253 2.69 3.12 -19.54
CA ARG A 253 2.85 4.54 -19.88
C ARG A 253 1.58 5.18 -20.42
N ASP A 254 0.85 4.47 -21.29
CA ASP A 254 -0.46 4.95 -21.76
C ASP A 254 -1.47 5.06 -20.64
N PHE A 255 -1.51 4.08 -19.74
CA PHE A 255 -2.40 4.05 -18.59
C PHE A 255 -2.14 5.21 -17.62
N VAL A 256 -0.88 5.43 -17.23
CA VAL A 256 -0.51 6.55 -16.35
C VAL A 256 -0.84 7.88 -17.00
N ALA A 257 -0.54 8.06 -18.30
CA ALA A 257 -0.86 9.28 -19.03
C ALA A 257 -2.39 9.52 -19.11
N ASP A 258 -3.17 8.47 -19.33
CA ASP A 258 -4.63 8.52 -19.35
C ASP A 258 -5.19 8.98 -17.99
N ARG A 259 -4.70 8.38 -16.89
CA ARG A 259 -5.11 8.74 -15.54
C ARG A 259 -4.74 10.16 -15.16
N LEU A 260 -3.53 10.61 -15.51
CA LEU A 260 -3.12 12.00 -15.28
C LEU A 260 -3.99 13.00 -16.07
N CYS A 261 -4.25 12.73 -17.35
CA CYS A 261 -5.12 13.56 -18.14
C CYS A 261 -6.55 13.61 -17.56
N LYS A 262 -7.09 12.47 -17.14
CA LYS A 262 -8.43 12.41 -16.52
C LYS A 262 -8.50 13.19 -15.22
N TYR A 263 -7.45 13.20 -14.45
CA TYR A 263 -7.44 13.91 -13.18
C TYR A 263 -7.24 15.42 -13.33
N LEU A 264 -6.45 15.85 -14.32
CA LEU A 264 -5.99 17.24 -14.42
C LEU A 264 -6.65 18.04 -15.55
N ILE A 265 -7.20 17.39 -16.59
CA ILE A 265 -7.59 18.07 -17.82
C ILE A 265 -9.04 17.76 -18.23
N THR A 266 -9.42 16.49 -18.46
CA THR A 266 -10.71 16.08 -19.00
C THR A 266 -11.01 14.62 -18.77
N ASP A 267 -12.28 14.25 -18.66
CA ASP A 267 -12.73 12.86 -18.48
C ASP A 267 -12.46 11.98 -19.72
N GLU A 268 -12.35 12.58 -20.90
CA GLU A 268 -12.14 11.90 -22.19
C GLU A 268 -10.82 12.34 -22.86
N PRO A 269 -9.65 11.90 -22.38
CA PRO A 269 -8.38 12.34 -22.94
C PRO A 269 -8.12 11.74 -24.32
N THR A 270 -7.77 12.59 -25.28
CA THR A 270 -7.36 12.17 -26.61
C THR A 270 -5.93 11.63 -26.62
N LYS A 271 -5.56 10.91 -27.69
CA LYS A 271 -4.18 10.47 -27.89
C LYS A 271 -3.20 11.65 -27.91
N GLN A 272 -3.60 12.77 -28.50
CA GLN A 272 -2.78 13.99 -28.59
C GLN A 272 -2.47 14.58 -27.21
N MET A 273 -3.43 14.57 -26.28
CA MET A 273 -3.24 15.05 -24.92
C MET A 273 -2.29 14.15 -24.11
N LYS A 274 -2.35 12.84 -24.31
CA LYS A 274 -1.51 11.86 -23.61
C LYS A 274 -0.05 11.82 -24.12
N GLN A 275 0.15 12.11 -25.39
CA GLN A 275 1.44 11.93 -26.04
C GLN A 275 2.61 12.71 -25.41
N PRO A 276 2.46 13.99 -24.99
CA PRO A 276 3.50 14.72 -24.28
C PRO A 276 3.92 14.03 -22.97
N ILE A 277 2.96 13.50 -22.20
CA ILE A 277 3.22 12.78 -20.94
C ILE A 277 3.99 11.49 -21.23
N ILE A 278 3.55 10.71 -22.22
CA ILE A 278 4.23 9.46 -22.62
C ILE A 278 5.67 9.74 -23.07
N ASN A 279 5.88 10.82 -23.83
CA ASN A 279 7.21 11.21 -24.31
C ASN A 279 8.10 11.66 -23.14
N ALA A 280 7.57 12.47 -22.21
CA ALA A 280 8.27 12.89 -21.01
C ALA A 280 8.68 11.67 -20.15
N PHE A 281 7.75 10.75 -19.93
CA PHE A 281 8.01 9.52 -19.19
C PHE A 281 9.15 8.69 -19.79
N LYS A 282 9.14 8.53 -21.13
CA LYS A 282 10.23 7.83 -21.84
C LYS A 282 11.57 8.56 -21.73
N LYS A 283 11.57 9.89 -21.90
CA LYS A 283 12.79 10.71 -21.91
C LYS A 283 13.43 10.78 -20.52
N SER A 284 12.65 10.76 -19.46
CA SER A 284 13.11 10.85 -18.08
C SER A 284 13.36 9.49 -17.42
N ASP A 285 13.22 8.37 -18.14
CA ASP A 285 13.23 7.01 -17.60
C ASP A 285 12.19 6.83 -16.45
N GLY A 286 11.02 7.43 -16.64
CA GLY A 286 9.92 7.39 -15.70
C GLY A 286 10.08 8.28 -14.46
N PHE A 287 11.00 9.27 -14.51
CA PHE A 287 11.10 10.25 -13.44
C PHE A 287 9.83 11.12 -13.39
N LEU A 288 9.27 11.32 -12.18
CA LEU A 288 8.00 12.00 -11.93
C LEU A 288 8.16 13.51 -11.74
#